data_66d7021d147ffb6980f76a040dfcb124
#
_entry.id   66d7021d147ffb6980f76a040dfcb124
#
_cell.length_a   1.000
_cell.length_b   1.000
_cell.length_c   1.000
_cell.angle_alpha   90.00
_cell.angle_beta   90.00
_cell.angle_gamma   90.00
#
_symmetry.space_group_name_H-M   'P 1'
#
loop_
_entity.id
_entity.type
_entity.pdbx_description
1 polymer ?
#
loop_
_entity_poly.entity_id
_entity_poly.type
_entity_poly.pdbx_seq_one_letter_code
_entity_poly.pdbx_strand_id
1 'polypeptide(L)'
;MMRHVVVALSMLMAAGVSHAGEPMTPEAVVAAAREGVTFVDNDHITARQAANSELVLLDVRTEREFTMGRIPGATWMARGVVEFRLAETMRDADAEIIVYCATGSRAALVQKTLVAQGYRNVSAHEGFETWAGARLPVENTYGTFELIEAVKGD
;
A
#
# COMPACT_ATOMS: atom_id res chain seq x y z
N MET A 1 58.41 15.50 43.54
CA MET A 1 58.10 14.16 42.99
C MET A 1 56.69 14.21 42.42
N MET A 2 56.55 14.47 41.14
CA MET A 2 55.25 14.51 40.44
C MET A 2 55.09 13.20 39.66
N ARG A 3 54.11 12.38 40.05
CA ARG A 3 53.80 11.12 39.36
C ARG A 3 52.76 11.41 38.26
N HIS A 4 53.17 11.27 37.01
CA HIS A 4 52.30 11.37 35.85
C HIS A 4 51.49 10.08 35.74
N VAL A 5 50.18 10.19 35.87
CA VAL A 5 49.24 9.11 35.59
C VAL A 5 48.89 9.19 34.09
N VAL A 6 49.35 8.23 33.33
CA VAL A 6 48.96 8.05 31.94
C VAL A 6 47.68 7.23 31.93
N VAL A 7 46.56 7.86 31.59
CA VAL A 7 45.30 7.18 31.35
C VAL A 7 45.29 6.70 29.89
N ALA A 8 45.47 5.40 29.71
CA ALA A 8 45.29 4.78 28.39
C ALA A 8 43.79 4.65 28.05
N LEU A 9 43.34 5.45 27.14
CA LEU A 9 41.98 5.37 26.58
C LEU A 9 41.92 4.20 25.57
N SER A 10 41.46 3.04 26.02
CA SER A 10 41.22 1.88 25.16
C SER A 10 40.00 2.13 24.30
N MET A 11 40.22 2.45 23.02
CA MET A 11 39.18 2.59 22.00
C MET A 11 38.72 1.18 21.60
N LEU A 12 37.60 0.72 22.18
CA LEU A 12 36.96 -0.54 21.81
C LEU A 12 36.29 -0.34 20.45
N MET A 13 36.97 -0.76 19.38
CA MET A 13 36.37 -0.87 18.06
C MET A 13 35.34 -2.02 18.11
N ALA A 14 34.04 -1.67 18.22
CA ALA A 14 32.98 -2.62 17.94
C ALA A 14 32.97 -2.91 16.44
N ALA A 15 33.61 -4.04 16.07
CA ALA A 15 33.45 -4.60 14.73
C ALA A 15 31.95 -4.96 14.55
N GLY A 16 31.23 -4.14 13.78
CA GLY A 16 29.89 -4.45 13.37
C GLY A 16 29.94 -5.76 12.58
N VAL A 17 29.48 -6.85 13.18
CA VAL A 17 29.20 -8.09 12.46
C VAL A 17 28.06 -7.80 11.54
N SER A 18 28.36 -7.55 10.25
CA SER A 18 27.37 -7.57 9.19
C SER A 18 26.82 -9.00 9.12
N HIS A 19 25.69 -9.24 9.74
CA HIS A 19 24.91 -10.43 9.48
C HIS A 19 24.36 -10.26 8.05
N ALA A 20 24.97 -10.93 7.09
CA ALA A 20 24.31 -11.29 5.85
C ALA A 20 23.23 -12.32 6.25
N GLY A 21 22.08 -11.81 6.73
CA GLY A 21 20.97 -12.64 7.14
C GLY A 21 20.38 -13.36 5.93
N GLU A 22 19.77 -14.50 6.18
CA GLU A 22 18.95 -15.17 5.16
C GLU A 22 17.87 -14.21 4.63
N PRO A 23 17.48 -14.34 3.35
CA PRO A 23 16.36 -13.58 2.80
C PRO A 23 15.11 -13.75 3.66
N MET A 24 14.31 -12.69 3.77
CA MET A 24 13.05 -12.73 4.50
C MET A 24 12.11 -13.78 3.90
N THR A 25 11.33 -14.44 4.75
CA THR A 25 10.23 -15.30 4.28
C THR A 25 9.14 -14.44 3.62
N PRO A 26 8.29 -15.01 2.75
CA PRO A 26 7.17 -14.29 2.16
C PRO A 26 6.27 -13.60 3.19
N GLU A 27 5.99 -14.27 4.31
CA GLU A 27 5.15 -13.75 5.40
C GLU A 27 5.82 -12.56 6.09
N ALA A 28 7.14 -12.64 6.32
CA ALA A 28 7.91 -11.55 6.90
C ALA A 28 7.96 -10.32 5.97
N VAL A 29 8.06 -10.52 4.65
CA VAL A 29 7.98 -9.45 3.65
C VAL A 29 6.61 -8.76 3.70
N VAL A 30 5.51 -9.53 3.76
CA VAL A 30 4.15 -8.99 3.87
C VAL A 30 3.99 -8.20 5.18
N ALA A 31 4.44 -8.75 6.31
CA ALA A 31 4.36 -8.08 7.60
C ALA A 31 5.13 -6.75 7.59
N ALA A 32 6.37 -6.74 7.09
CA ALA A 32 7.18 -5.53 6.97
C ALA A 32 6.58 -4.49 6.02
N ALA A 33 5.94 -4.93 4.92
CA ALA A 33 5.24 -4.02 4.01
C ALA A 33 4.09 -3.30 4.70
N ARG A 34 3.35 -3.97 5.57
CA ARG A 34 2.15 -3.45 6.26
C ARG A 34 2.45 -2.66 7.52
N GLU A 35 3.63 -2.81 8.09
CA GLU A 35 4.04 -2.11 9.32
C GLU A 35 3.96 -0.59 9.17
N GLY A 36 3.26 0.09 10.09
CA GLY A 36 3.10 1.55 10.10
C GLY A 36 2.20 2.12 9.00
N VAL A 37 1.48 1.27 8.25
CA VAL A 37 0.54 1.70 7.21
C VAL A 37 -0.85 1.89 7.80
N THR A 38 -1.51 2.99 7.42
CA THR A 38 -2.92 3.22 7.75
C THR A 38 -3.80 2.45 6.76
N PHE A 39 -4.52 1.45 7.26
CA PHE A 39 -5.51 0.69 6.48
C PHE A 39 -6.92 1.18 6.77
N VAL A 40 -7.74 1.22 5.73
CA VAL A 40 -9.17 1.53 5.78
C VAL A 40 -9.99 0.34 5.30
N ASP A 41 -11.22 0.23 5.75
CA ASP A 41 -12.16 -0.83 5.38
C ASP A 41 -13.07 -0.44 4.19
N ASN A 42 -13.96 -1.37 3.81
CA ASN A 42 -14.92 -1.18 2.73
C ASN A 42 -15.90 -0.04 3.02
N ASP A 43 -16.36 0.08 4.27
CA ASP A 43 -17.33 1.11 4.68
C ASP A 43 -16.71 2.51 4.56
N HIS A 44 -15.43 2.62 4.89
CA HIS A 44 -14.69 3.87 4.71
C HIS A 44 -14.64 4.27 3.22
N ILE A 45 -14.26 3.36 2.31
CA ILE A 45 -14.26 3.66 0.87
C ILE A 45 -15.64 4.14 0.43
N THR A 46 -16.70 3.40 0.76
CA THR A 46 -18.07 3.74 0.39
C THR A 46 -18.48 5.11 0.91
N ALA A 47 -18.21 5.41 2.17
CA ALA A 47 -18.53 6.69 2.78
C ALA A 47 -17.74 7.84 2.13
N ARG A 48 -16.45 7.62 1.82
CA ARG A 48 -15.62 8.66 1.19
C ARG A 48 -16.01 8.92 -0.24
N GLN A 49 -16.35 7.89 -1.02
CA GLN A 49 -16.89 8.07 -2.38
C GLN A 49 -18.17 8.90 -2.40
N ALA A 50 -19.04 8.73 -1.40
CA ALA A 50 -20.27 9.52 -1.29
C ALA A 50 -20.01 10.97 -0.84
N ALA A 51 -18.99 11.21 -0.04
CA ALA A 51 -18.72 12.51 0.60
C ALA A 51 -17.68 13.37 -0.15
N ASN A 52 -16.81 12.77 -0.96
CA ASN A 52 -15.71 13.47 -1.63
C ASN A 52 -15.64 13.07 -3.11
N SER A 53 -16.11 13.94 -4.00
CA SER A 53 -16.06 13.74 -5.46
C SER A 53 -14.63 13.77 -6.02
N GLU A 54 -13.67 14.33 -5.28
CA GLU A 54 -12.25 14.43 -5.66
C GLU A 54 -11.41 13.27 -5.08
N LEU A 55 -12.04 12.29 -4.43
CA LEU A 55 -11.36 11.11 -3.92
C LEU A 55 -10.62 10.38 -5.04
N VAL A 56 -9.35 10.11 -4.84
CA VAL A 56 -8.55 9.25 -5.71
C VAL A 56 -8.53 7.84 -5.15
N LEU A 57 -9.36 6.97 -5.68
CA LEU A 57 -9.32 5.54 -5.38
C LEU A 57 -8.39 4.87 -6.41
N LEU A 58 -7.19 4.49 -5.97
CA LEU A 58 -6.09 4.07 -6.84
C LEU A 58 -5.90 2.55 -6.83
N ASP A 59 -6.18 1.90 -7.95
CA ASP A 59 -5.89 0.49 -8.17
C ASP A 59 -4.46 0.31 -8.68
N VAL A 60 -3.61 -0.36 -7.90
CA VAL A 60 -2.20 -0.60 -8.25
C VAL A 60 -1.94 -2.05 -8.68
N ARG A 61 -2.99 -2.78 -9.05
CA ARG A 61 -2.88 -4.12 -9.61
C ARG A 61 -2.35 -4.08 -11.06
N THR A 62 -2.30 -5.23 -11.69
CA THR A 62 -2.03 -5.32 -13.12
C THR A 62 -3.22 -4.78 -13.93
N GLU A 63 -2.95 -4.30 -15.15
CA GLU A 63 -4.01 -3.84 -16.06
C GLU A 63 -5.06 -4.91 -16.31
N ARG A 64 -4.64 -6.18 -16.42
CA ARG A 64 -5.56 -7.31 -16.60
C ARG A 64 -6.50 -7.46 -15.40
N GLU A 65 -5.99 -7.39 -14.17
CA GLU A 65 -6.83 -7.47 -12.95
C GLU A 65 -7.84 -6.32 -12.92
N PHE A 66 -7.41 -5.10 -13.21
CA PHE A 66 -8.26 -3.91 -13.26
C PHE A 66 -9.36 -4.01 -14.33
N THR A 67 -9.00 -4.47 -15.52
CA THR A 67 -9.94 -4.60 -16.65
C THR A 67 -11.00 -5.68 -16.39
N MET A 68 -10.63 -6.78 -15.73
CA MET A 68 -11.54 -7.86 -15.37
C MET A 68 -12.58 -7.43 -14.32
N GLY A 69 -12.17 -6.58 -13.38
CA GLY A 69 -13.07 -6.06 -12.34
C GLY A 69 -12.32 -5.19 -11.34
N ARG A 70 -12.93 -4.08 -10.95
CA ARG A 70 -12.37 -3.08 -10.02
C ARG A 70 -13.42 -2.58 -9.05
N ILE A 71 -13.00 -1.93 -7.99
CA ILE A 71 -13.89 -1.13 -7.15
C ILE A 71 -14.46 0.01 -8.01
N PRO A 72 -15.78 0.26 -8.03
CA PRO A 72 -16.37 1.31 -8.85
C PRO A 72 -15.70 2.67 -8.61
N GLY A 73 -15.47 3.41 -9.70
CA GLY A 73 -14.83 4.72 -9.65
C GLY A 73 -13.31 4.69 -9.45
N ALA A 74 -12.67 3.52 -9.41
CA ALA A 74 -11.23 3.42 -9.27
C ALA A 74 -10.48 3.87 -10.54
N THR A 75 -9.37 4.57 -10.34
CA THR A 75 -8.40 4.89 -11.38
C THR A 75 -7.26 3.88 -11.32
N TRP A 76 -6.79 3.43 -12.48
CA TRP A 76 -5.69 2.48 -12.55
C TRP A 76 -4.35 3.15 -12.78
N MET A 77 -3.36 2.68 -12.01
CA MET A 77 -1.95 3.00 -12.27
C MET A 77 -1.09 1.83 -11.79
N ALA A 78 -0.36 1.20 -12.69
CA ALA A 78 0.47 0.05 -12.33
C ALA A 78 1.46 0.40 -11.21
N ARG A 79 1.58 -0.47 -10.19
CA ARG A 79 2.45 -0.24 -9.01
C ARG A 79 3.86 0.24 -9.37
N GLY A 80 4.45 -0.29 -10.44
CA GLY A 80 5.84 0.02 -10.83
C GLY A 80 6.07 1.43 -11.38
N VAL A 81 5.02 2.23 -11.57
CA VAL A 81 5.12 3.58 -12.16
C VAL A 81 4.35 4.63 -11.36
N VAL A 82 3.64 4.23 -10.30
CA VAL A 82 2.73 5.11 -9.57
C VAL A 82 3.46 6.32 -8.98
N GLU A 83 4.63 6.12 -8.42
CA GLU A 83 5.43 7.16 -7.77
C GLU A 83 5.82 8.28 -8.75
N PHE A 84 6.08 7.91 -10.00
CA PHE A 84 6.49 8.86 -11.04
C PHE A 84 5.28 9.54 -11.66
N ARG A 85 4.29 8.77 -12.08
CA ARG A 85 3.10 9.29 -12.78
C ARG A 85 2.20 10.13 -11.89
N LEU A 86 2.02 9.74 -10.64
CA LEU A 86 1.21 10.53 -9.73
C LEU A 86 1.83 11.91 -9.48
N ALA A 87 3.15 11.99 -9.32
CA ALA A 87 3.86 13.25 -9.17
C ALA A 87 3.73 14.18 -10.39
N GLU A 88 3.53 13.64 -11.60
CA GLU A 88 3.29 14.42 -12.82
C GLU A 88 1.88 15.00 -12.88
N THR A 89 0.89 14.24 -12.40
CA THR A 89 -0.54 14.53 -12.61
C THR A 89 -1.22 15.15 -11.38
N MET A 90 -0.70 14.91 -10.17
CA MET A 90 -1.29 15.38 -8.92
C MET A 90 -0.31 16.24 -8.14
N ARG A 91 -0.61 17.52 -8.02
CA ARG A 91 0.21 18.50 -7.30
C ARG A 91 -0.32 18.84 -5.91
N ASP A 92 -1.54 18.45 -5.59
CA ASP A 92 -2.12 18.65 -4.27
C ASP A 92 -1.62 17.58 -3.30
N ALA A 93 -0.80 18.01 -2.34
CA ALA A 93 -0.26 17.11 -1.31
C ALA A 93 -1.30 16.69 -0.26
N ASP A 94 -2.45 17.36 -0.19
CA ASP A 94 -3.55 17.06 0.72
C ASP A 94 -4.67 16.26 0.04
N ALA A 95 -4.55 15.97 -1.26
CA ALA A 95 -5.50 15.13 -1.98
C ALA A 95 -5.73 13.82 -1.22
N GLU A 96 -6.99 13.44 -1.08
CA GLU A 96 -7.35 12.17 -0.44
C GLU A 96 -7.12 11.02 -1.41
N ILE A 97 -6.20 10.13 -1.04
CA ILE A 97 -5.82 8.99 -1.87
C ILE A 97 -6.04 7.70 -1.06
N ILE A 98 -6.84 6.79 -1.59
CA ILE A 98 -6.98 5.43 -1.06
C ILE A 98 -6.39 4.47 -2.08
N VAL A 99 -5.35 3.75 -1.70
CA VAL A 99 -4.65 2.81 -2.57
C VAL A 99 -5.10 1.39 -2.28
N TYR A 100 -5.42 0.60 -3.30
CA TYR A 100 -5.68 -0.82 -3.12
C TYR A 100 -4.98 -1.69 -4.16
N CYS A 101 -4.80 -2.97 -3.82
CA CYS A 101 -4.36 -4.01 -4.74
C CYS A 101 -5.25 -5.26 -4.57
N ALA A 102 -4.74 -6.47 -4.77
CA ALA A 102 -5.52 -7.70 -4.53
C ALA A 102 -5.73 -7.94 -3.02
N THR A 103 -4.65 -7.91 -2.21
CA THR A 103 -4.62 -8.32 -0.79
C THR A 103 -3.98 -7.29 0.14
N GLY A 104 -3.86 -6.03 -0.27
CA GLY A 104 -3.34 -4.93 0.53
C GLY A 104 -1.81 -4.75 0.55
N SER A 105 -1.01 -5.80 0.34
CA SER A 105 0.46 -5.69 0.52
C SER A 105 1.15 -4.78 -0.49
N ARG A 106 0.78 -4.84 -1.77
CA ARG A 106 1.29 -3.91 -2.80
C ARG A 106 0.84 -2.48 -2.54
N ALA A 107 -0.40 -2.31 -2.07
CA ALA A 107 -0.96 -1.01 -1.69
C ALA A 107 -0.22 -0.39 -0.51
N ALA A 108 0.14 -1.19 0.50
CA ALA A 108 0.92 -0.74 1.64
C ALA A 108 2.28 -0.15 1.23
N LEU A 109 2.99 -0.80 0.32
CA LEU A 109 4.26 -0.29 -0.21
C LEU A 109 4.10 1.03 -0.97
N VAL A 110 3.02 1.17 -1.76
CA VAL A 110 2.71 2.41 -2.46
C VAL A 110 2.35 3.51 -1.48
N GLN A 111 1.51 3.23 -0.47
CA GLN A 111 1.16 4.20 0.58
C GLN A 111 2.41 4.78 1.24
N LYS A 112 3.35 3.92 1.67
CA LYS A 112 4.64 4.36 2.25
C LYS A 112 5.42 5.28 1.31
N THR A 113 5.48 4.93 0.03
CA THR A 113 6.22 5.72 -0.96
C THR A 113 5.56 7.07 -1.20
N LEU A 114 4.24 7.13 -1.33
CA LEU A 114 3.51 8.39 -1.53
C LEU A 114 3.63 9.31 -0.31
N VAL A 115 3.55 8.77 0.91
CA VAL A 115 3.80 9.54 2.14
C VAL A 115 5.23 10.08 2.17
N ALA A 116 6.23 9.28 1.79
CA ALA A 116 7.62 9.73 1.70
C ALA A 116 7.84 10.81 0.62
N GLN A 117 7.00 10.85 -0.41
CA GLN A 117 6.97 11.91 -1.43
C GLN A 117 6.27 13.20 -0.97
N GLY A 118 5.63 13.18 0.20
CA GLY A 118 4.99 14.36 0.80
C GLY A 118 3.47 14.42 0.67
N TYR A 119 2.81 13.40 0.13
CA TYR A 119 1.34 13.29 0.20
C TYR A 119 0.93 13.00 1.64
N ARG A 120 0.01 13.80 2.19
CA ARG A 120 -0.33 13.78 3.61
C ARG A 120 -1.61 13.00 3.95
N ASN A 121 -2.44 12.74 2.95
CA ASN A 121 -3.75 12.10 3.13
C ASN A 121 -3.85 10.82 2.30
N VAL A 122 -2.97 9.87 2.59
CA VAL A 122 -2.87 8.58 1.88
C VAL A 122 -3.14 7.44 2.83
N SER A 123 -4.09 6.58 2.48
CA SER A 123 -4.36 5.32 3.17
C SER A 123 -4.30 4.13 2.21
N ALA A 124 -4.17 2.94 2.76
CA ALA A 124 -4.27 1.69 2.01
C ALA A 124 -5.59 0.97 2.36
N HIS A 125 -6.08 0.16 1.45
CA HIS A 125 -7.20 -0.74 1.69
C HIS A 125 -6.74 -2.20 1.65
N GLU A 126 -7.44 -3.08 2.36
CA GLU A 126 -7.13 -4.52 2.49
C GLU A 126 -7.16 -5.28 1.16
N GLY A 127 -7.68 -4.67 0.11
CA GLY A 127 -7.58 -5.15 -1.26
C GLY A 127 -8.90 -5.53 -1.90
N PHE A 128 -8.83 -5.76 -3.21
CA PHE A 128 -9.98 -6.12 -4.02
C PHE A 128 -10.66 -7.43 -3.57
N GLU A 129 -9.87 -8.39 -3.07
CA GLU A 129 -10.42 -9.65 -2.56
C GLU A 129 -11.33 -9.43 -1.35
N THR A 130 -10.99 -8.50 -0.45
CA THR A 130 -11.83 -8.12 0.69
C THR A 130 -13.10 -7.42 0.23
N TRP A 131 -13.01 -6.53 -0.76
CA TRP A 131 -14.15 -5.84 -1.36
C TRP A 131 -15.12 -6.82 -2.02
N ALA A 132 -14.61 -7.66 -2.91
CA ALA A 132 -15.39 -8.64 -3.67
C ALA A 132 -15.96 -9.75 -2.77
N GLY A 133 -15.21 -10.19 -1.75
CA GLY A 133 -15.65 -11.15 -0.75
C GLY A 133 -16.82 -10.64 0.11
N ALA A 134 -16.93 -9.33 0.30
CA ALA A 134 -18.09 -8.68 0.92
C ALA A 134 -19.29 -8.52 -0.04
N ARG A 135 -19.21 -9.02 -1.26
CA ARG A 135 -20.23 -8.93 -2.32
C ARG A 135 -20.60 -7.48 -2.67
N LEU A 136 -19.66 -6.58 -2.54
CA LEU A 136 -19.85 -5.19 -2.94
C LEU A 136 -19.76 -5.06 -4.47
N PRO A 137 -20.36 -4.00 -5.04
CA PRO A 137 -20.38 -3.79 -6.48
C PRO A 137 -18.98 -3.79 -7.09
N VAL A 138 -18.82 -4.46 -8.20
CA VAL A 138 -17.61 -4.51 -9.02
C VAL A 138 -17.92 -3.92 -10.39
N GLU A 139 -17.00 -3.12 -10.91
CA GLU A 139 -17.15 -2.46 -12.20
C GLU A 139 -16.13 -3.04 -13.21
N ASN A 140 -16.53 -3.16 -14.47
CA ASN A 140 -15.64 -3.36 -15.61
C ASN A 140 -16.13 -2.57 -16.82
N THR A 141 -15.57 -2.82 -18.01
CA THR A 141 -15.99 -2.15 -19.26
C THR A 141 -17.44 -2.41 -19.70
N TYR A 142 -18.07 -3.44 -19.16
CA TYR A 142 -19.45 -3.81 -19.51
C TYR A 142 -20.48 -3.30 -18.51
N GLY A 143 -20.07 -2.79 -17.36
CA GLY A 143 -20.95 -2.27 -16.34
C GLY A 143 -20.55 -2.68 -14.92
N THR A 144 -21.52 -2.48 -14.00
CA THR A 144 -21.37 -2.82 -12.59
C THR A 144 -22.16 -4.10 -12.27
N PHE A 145 -21.55 -4.98 -11.50
CA PHE A 145 -22.10 -6.30 -11.13
C PHE A 145 -21.58 -6.72 -9.75
N GLU A 146 -22.15 -7.79 -9.21
CA GLU A 146 -21.66 -8.43 -7.98
C GLU A 146 -21.03 -9.79 -8.31
N LEU A 147 -19.94 -10.13 -7.65
CA LEU A 147 -19.35 -11.46 -7.75
C LEU A 147 -20.14 -12.43 -6.84
N ILE A 148 -20.72 -13.44 -7.43
CA ILE A 148 -21.37 -14.54 -6.73
C ILE A 148 -20.46 -15.76 -6.74
N GLU A 149 -20.46 -16.55 -5.67
CA GLU A 149 -19.78 -17.86 -5.67
C GLU A 149 -20.39 -18.74 -6.77
N ALA A 150 -19.52 -19.46 -7.48
CA ALA A 150 -19.98 -20.49 -8.39
C ALA A 150 -20.81 -21.51 -7.60
N VAL A 151 -22.05 -21.74 -8.03
CA VAL A 151 -22.86 -22.84 -7.49
C VAL A 151 -22.07 -24.12 -7.74
N LYS A 152 -21.60 -24.78 -6.68
CA LYS A 152 -21.04 -26.12 -6.81
C LYS A 152 -22.19 -26.99 -7.32
N GLY A 153 -22.11 -27.36 -8.60
CA GLY A 153 -23.02 -28.38 -9.15
C GLY A 153 -22.83 -29.69 -8.36
N ASP A 154 -23.93 -30.25 -7.90
CA ASP A 154 -23.98 -31.56 -7.28
C ASP A 154 -23.55 -32.65 -8.28
#